data_32b58d404d80949a662d03aa33dc9035
#
_entry.id   32b58d404d80949a662d03aa33dc9035
#
_cell.length_a   1.000
_cell.length_b   1.000
_cell.length_c   1.000
_cell.angle_alpha   90.00
_cell.angle_beta   90.00
_cell.angle_gamma   90.00
#
_symmetry.space_group_name_H-M   'P 1'
#
loop_
_entity.id
_entity.type
_entity.pdbx_description
1 polymer ?
#
loop_
_entity_poly.entity_id
_entity_poly.type
_entity_poly.pdbx_seq_one_letter_code
_entity_poly.pdbx_strand_id
1 'polypeptide(L)'
;LKGARKEEPIEPVIPDFPDALALQFSLNNKAVKPYFLNGDSDHPVNLWKWTSSDNTADEWNAAGLTNWSLQNDRSQTIKAKVNYQFGRYFLVIKRKLKVDDKKMDVQFGEGKPLSIAFNIWDGYQGETGTKKSISSWFELRLAK
;
A
#
# COMPACT_ATOMS: atom_id res chain seq x y z
N LEU A 1 -36.85 -25.85 -36.84
CA LEU A 1 -35.57 -25.31 -36.39
C LEU A 1 -35.81 -24.42 -35.17
N LYS A 2 -35.47 -24.93 -34.02
CA LYS A 2 -35.50 -24.16 -32.79
C LYS A 2 -34.48 -23.04 -32.94
N GLY A 3 -34.90 -21.80 -32.77
CA GLY A 3 -34.07 -20.62 -32.91
C GLY A 3 -32.82 -20.73 -32.05
N ALA A 4 -31.69 -20.28 -32.60
CA ALA A 4 -30.45 -20.12 -31.84
C ALA A 4 -30.73 -19.29 -30.59
N ARG A 5 -30.30 -19.75 -29.43
CA ARG A 5 -30.28 -18.91 -28.22
C ARG A 5 -29.49 -17.64 -28.59
N LYS A 6 -30.17 -16.50 -28.52
CA LYS A 6 -29.45 -15.24 -28.52
C LYS A 6 -28.56 -15.27 -27.26
N GLU A 7 -27.26 -15.37 -27.44
CA GLU A 7 -26.34 -15.09 -26.36
C GLU A 7 -26.56 -13.64 -25.95
N GLU A 8 -27.09 -13.43 -24.75
CA GLU A 8 -27.12 -12.08 -24.19
C GLU A 8 -25.68 -11.59 -24.10
N PRO A 9 -25.40 -10.34 -24.51
CA PRO A 9 -24.07 -9.80 -24.36
C PRO A 9 -23.69 -9.87 -22.87
N ILE A 10 -22.57 -10.52 -22.57
CA ILE A 10 -22.01 -10.53 -21.23
C ILE A 10 -21.61 -9.09 -20.95
N GLU A 11 -22.37 -8.40 -20.11
CA GLU A 11 -21.96 -7.09 -19.62
C GLU A 11 -20.63 -7.24 -18.86
N PRO A 12 -19.64 -6.38 -19.15
CA PRO A 12 -18.39 -6.43 -18.39
C PRO A 12 -18.72 -6.21 -16.92
N VAL A 13 -18.30 -7.16 -16.08
CA VAL A 13 -18.39 -7.01 -14.62
C VAL A 13 -17.47 -5.87 -14.25
N ILE A 14 -18.06 -4.72 -13.84
CA ILE A 14 -17.29 -3.61 -13.30
C ILE A 14 -16.74 -4.08 -11.95
N PRO A 15 -15.43 -4.02 -11.71
CA PRO A 15 -14.88 -4.44 -10.43
C PRO A 15 -15.48 -3.62 -9.29
N ASP A 16 -15.97 -4.28 -8.27
CA ASP A 16 -16.58 -3.63 -7.09
C ASP A 16 -15.52 -2.97 -6.20
N PHE A 17 -14.24 -3.25 -6.44
CA PHE A 17 -13.13 -2.79 -5.61
C PHE A 17 -12.13 -1.97 -6.41
N PRO A 18 -11.57 -0.91 -5.80
CA PRO A 18 -10.49 -0.16 -6.42
C PRO A 18 -9.18 -0.96 -6.43
N ASP A 19 -8.32 -0.65 -7.39
CA ASP A 19 -6.91 -1.02 -7.30
C ASP A 19 -6.25 -0.23 -6.17
N ALA A 20 -5.30 -0.83 -5.50
CA ALA A 20 -4.55 -0.17 -4.44
C ALA A 20 -3.11 -0.67 -4.35
N LEU A 21 -2.27 0.18 -3.81
CA LEU A 21 -0.87 -0.13 -3.51
C LEU A 21 -0.52 0.46 -2.15
N ALA A 22 0.17 -0.29 -1.31
CA ALA A 22 0.76 0.23 -0.10
C ALA A 22 2.27 -0.06 -0.04
N LEU A 23 3.04 0.97 0.25
CA LEU A 23 4.43 0.83 0.65
C LEU A 23 4.46 0.54 2.15
N GLN A 24 5.13 -0.53 2.54
CA GLN A 24 5.23 -0.97 3.93
C GLN A 24 6.66 -0.77 4.43
N PHE A 25 6.80 -0.08 5.55
CA PHE A 25 8.09 0.21 6.16
C PHE A 25 8.19 -0.38 7.56
N SER A 26 9.35 -0.93 7.88
CA SER A 26 9.70 -1.25 9.27
C SER A 26 9.94 0.05 10.05
N LEU A 27 9.37 0.16 11.25
CA LEU A 27 9.59 1.30 12.16
C LEU A 27 10.88 1.19 12.94
N ASN A 28 11.45 0.01 13.03
CA ASN A 28 12.66 -0.27 13.77
C ASN A 28 13.79 -0.72 12.85
N ASN A 29 14.91 0.02 12.87
CA ASN A 29 16.17 -0.42 12.25
C ASN A 29 16.91 -1.48 13.08
N LYS A 30 16.19 -2.21 13.92
CA LYS A 30 16.76 -3.30 14.74
C LYS A 30 16.94 -4.56 13.89
N ALA A 31 17.80 -5.44 14.38
CA ALA A 31 18.15 -6.70 13.70
C ALA A 31 16.94 -7.62 13.44
N VAL A 32 15.86 -7.48 14.21
CA VAL A 32 14.62 -8.24 14.05
C VAL A 32 13.67 -7.41 13.17
N LYS A 33 13.39 -7.91 11.98
CA LYS A 33 12.38 -7.33 11.08
C LYS A 33 10.99 -7.71 11.54
N PRO A 34 9.98 -6.82 11.39
CA PRO A 34 8.59 -7.18 11.60
C PRO A 34 8.18 -8.32 10.67
N TYR A 35 7.12 -9.04 11.03
CA TYR A 35 6.53 -10.02 10.13
C TYR A 35 6.04 -9.33 8.86
N PHE A 36 6.40 -9.86 7.70
CA PHE A 36 6.13 -9.18 6.42
C PHE A 36 4.62 -9.07 6.08
N LEU A 37 3.76 -9.88 6.70
CA LEU A 37 2.30 -9.78 6.60
C LEU A 37 1.73 -8.68 7.51
N ASN A 38 2.21 -7.45 7.33
CA ASN A 38 1.77 -6.24 8.02
C ASN A 38 2.13 -6.19 9.51
N GLY A 39 3.29 -6.72 9.86
CA GLY A 39 3.80 -6.64 11.22
C GLY A 39 3.12 -7.57 12.22
N ASP A 40 3.39 -7.33 13.47
CA ASP A 40 2.80 -7.99 14.64
C ASP A 40 2.68 -6.99 15.79
N SER A 41 2.12 -7.43 16.93
CA SER A 41 1.86 -6.54 18.08
C SER A 41 3.13 -5.91 18.67
N ASP A 42 4.26 -6.60 18.60
CA ASP A 42 5.53 -6.12 19.12
C ASP A 42 6.34 -5.31 18.09
N HIS A 43 6.03 -5.52 16.81
CA HIS A 43 6.72 -4.91 15.67
C HIS A 43 5.70 -4.37 14.66
N PRO A 44 5.05 -3.24 14.96
CA PRO A 44 4.15 -2.60 14.01
C PRO A 44 4.91 -2.05 12.82
N VAL A 45 4.19 -1.83 11.73
CA VAL A 45 4.69 -1.26 10.49
C VAL A 45 3.98 0.04 10.16
N ASN A 46 4.63 0.90 9.37
CA ASN A 46 4.04 2.08 8.77
C ASN A 46 3.72 1.79 7.30
N LEU A 47 2.53 2.14 6.84
CA LEU A 47 2.11 1.92 5.47
C LEU A 47 1.64 3.23 4.84
N TRP A 48 2.05 3.43 3.60
CA TRP A 48 1.55 4.50 2.74
C TRP A 48 0.69 3.87 1.66
N LYS A 49 -0.62 4.01 1.81
CA LYS A 49 -1.60 3.33 0.95
C LYS A 49 -2.27 4.31 0.00
N TRP A 50 -2.15 4.05 -1.29
CA TRP A 50 -2.88 4.70 -2.36
C TRP A 50 -4.03 3.81 -2.85
N THR A 51 -5.16 4.43 -3.21
CA THR A 51 -6.28 3.76 -3.87
C THR A 51 -6.68 4.48 -5.15
N SER A 52 -7.15 3.73 -6.13
CA SER A 52 -7.60 4.29 -7.41
C SER A 52 -8.97 4.95 -7.35
N SER A 53 -9.74 4.73 -6.28
CA SER A 53 -11.12 5.23 -6.16
C SER A 53 -11.18 6.76 -6.10
N ASP A 54 -10.25 7.37 -5.40
CA ASP A 54 -10.18 8.82 -5.18
C ASP A 54 -8.80 9.41 -5.45
N ASN A 55 -7.85 8.58 -5.88
CA ASN A 55 -6.47 8.94 -6.16
C ASN A 55 -5.73 9.60 -4.98
N THR A 56 -6.15 9.27 -3.76
CA THR A 56 -5.49 9.73 -2.54
C THR A 56 -4.54 8.67 -1.99
N ALA A 57 -3.61 9.12 -1.17
CA ALA A 57 -2.76 8.26 -0.38
C ALA A 57 -2.82 8.66 1.09
N ASP A 58 -2.96 7.66 1.94
CA ASP A 58 -3.06 7.83 3.39
C ASP A 58 -2.00 7.04 4.11
N GLU A 59 -1.61 7.53 5.28
CA GLU A 59 -0.70 6.85 6.20
C GLU A 59 -1.45 6.01 7.21
N TRP A 60 -1.01 4.76 7.32
CA TRP A 60 -1.54 3.75 8.22
C TRP A 60 -0.44 3.16 9.07
N ASN A 61 -0.84 2.59 10.20
CA ASN A 61 -0.02 1.63 10.94
C ASN A 61 -0.73 0.28 10.97
N ALA A 62 0.04 -0.78 11.02
CA ALA A 62 -0.51 -2.11 11.18
C ALA A 62 0.32 -2.93 12.18
N ALA A 63 -0.37 -3.70 13.00
CA ALA A 63 0.17 -4.64 13.98
C ALA A 63 -0.32 -6.06 13.70
N GLY A 64 -0.43 -6.41 12.43
CA GLY A 64 -0.91 -7.67 11.90
C GLY A 64 -1.80 -7.48 10.67
N LEU A 65 -2.07 -8.58 9.98
CA LEU A 65 -2.80 -8.59 8.70
C LEU A 65 -4.21 -7.97 8.81
N THR A 66 -4.87 -8.13 9.95
CA THR A 66 -6.22 -7.64 10.20
C THR A 66 -6.28 -6.46 11.17
N ASN A 67 -5.14 -5.99 11.65
CA ASN A 67 -5.05 -4.94 12.66
C ASN A 67 -4.40 -3.67 12.09
N TRP A 68 -5.16 -2.96 11.26
CA TRP A 68 -4.76 -1.71 10.64
C TRP A 68 -5.43 -0.52 11.32
N SER A 69 -4.69 0.57 11.49
CA SER A 69 -5.17 1.83 12.05
C SER A 69 -4.77 2.99 11.16
N LEU A 70 -5.76 3.77 10.70
CA LEU A 70 -5.50 5.02 9.98
C LEU A 70 -4.91 6.03 10.96
N GLN A 71 -3.82 6.67 10.56
CA GLN A 71 -3.24 7.74 11.35
C GLN A 71 -4.16 8.97 11.38
N ASN A 72 -4.06 9.77 12.44
CA ASN A 72 -4.84 11.00 12.54
C ASN A 72 -4.39 12.06 11.51
N ASP A 73 -5.21 13.08 11.29
CA ASP A 73 -4.98 14.09 10.27
C ASP A 73 -3.63 14.81 10.40
N ARG A 74 -3.15 15.02 11.62
CA ARG A 74 -1.86 15.70 11.88
C ARG A 74 -0.66 14.86 11.44
N SER A 75 -0.82 13.55 11.40
CA SER A 75 0.21 12.59 11.00
C SER A 75 0.13 12.25 9.51
N GLN A 76 -0.89 12.72 8.80
CA GLN A 76 -1.02 12.55 7.34
C GLN A 76 -0.10 13.52 6.60
N THR A 77 1.11 13.09 6.29
CA THR A 77 2.17 13.96 5.74
C THR A 77 2.60 13.59 4.33
N ILE A 78 2.14 12.47 3.80
CA ILE A 78 2.43 12.05 2.42
C ILE A 78 1.56 12.80 1.41
N LYS A 79 2.11 12.98 0.20
CA LYS A 79 1.39 13.48 -0.96
C LYS A 79 1.60 12.55 -2.13
N ALA A 80 0.54 12.26 -2.87
CA ALA A 80 0.58 11.39 -4.02
C ALA A 80 0.14 12.11 -5.29
N LYS A 81 0.77 11.75 -6.40
CA LYS A 81 0.28 12.04 -7.76
C LYS A 81 0.22 10.75 -8.53
N VAL A 82 -0.84 10.58 -9.28
CA VAL A 82 -1.04 9.41 -10.13
C VAL A 82 -1.35 9.85 -11.56
N ASN A 83 -0.80 9.12 -12.51
CA ASN A 83 -1.13 9.21 -13.92
C ASN A 83 -1.44 7.81 -14.42
N TYR A 84 -2.57 7.64 -15.08
CA TYR A 84 -2.98 6.38 -15.70
C TYR A 84 -2.86 6.49 -17.20
N GLN A 85 -1.96 5.69 -17.81
CA GLN A 85 -1.74 5.66 -19.24
C GLN A 85 -1.50 4.24 -19.72
N PHE A 86 -2.10 3.88 -20.84
CA PHE A 86 -1.89 2.59 -21.50
C PHE A 86 -2.07 1.38 -20.56
N GLY A 87 -3.09 1.42 -19.70
CA GLY A 87 -3.38 0.35 -18.75
C GLY A 87 -2.41 0.28 -17.55
N ARG A 88 -1.64 1.33 -17.30
CA ARG A 88 -0.66 1.40 -16.21
C ARG A 88 -0.86 2.62 -15.34
N TYR A 89 -0.66 2.45 -14.05
CA TYR A 89 -0.55 3.54 -13.09
C TYR A 89 0.90 3.96 -12.93
N PHE A 90 1.13 5.26 -12.99
CA PHE A 90 2.40 5.89 -12.63
C PHE A 90 2.14 6.68 -11.36
N LEU A 91 2.59 6.14 -10.24
CA LEU A 91 2.34 6.69 -8.92
C LEU A 91 3.63 7.29 -8.35
N VAL A 92 3.55 8.54 -7.92
CA VAL A 92 4.61 9.21 -7.18
C VAL A 92 4.07 9.57 -5.80
N ILE A 93 4.73 9.09 -4.76
CA ILE A 93 4.46 9.46 -3.37
C ILE A 93 5.65 10.24 -2.83
N LYS A 94 5.37 11.34 -2.18
CA LYS A 94 6.38 12.23 -1.65
C LYS A 94 6.09 12.56 -0.18
N ARG A 95 7.15 12.60 0.62
CA ARG A 95 7.13 13.00 2.02
C ARG A 95 8.49 13.57 2.43
N LYS A 96 8.53 14.43 3.46
CA LYS A 96 9.78 14.82 4.11
C LYS A 96 10.49 13.59 4.68
N LEU A 97 11.82 13.60 4.69
CA LEU A 97 12.63 12.50 5.25
C LEU A 97 12.39 12.32 6.74
N LYS A 98 12.23 13.41 7.47
CA LYS A 98 11.94 13.44 8.91
C LYS A 98 10.58 14.06 9.15
N VAL A 99 9.80 13.45 10.02
CA VAL A 99 8.50 13.91 10.49
C VAL A 99 8.41 13.82 12.01
N ASP A 100 7.40 14.45 12.59
CA ASP A 100 7.32 14.64 14.06
C ASP A 100 7.05 13.36 14.83
N ASP A 101 6.19 12.49 14.32
CA ASP A 101 5.87 11.22 14.98
C ASP A 101 6.98 10.18 14.77
N LYS A 102 7.94 10.19 15.67
CA LYS A 102 9.09 9.27 15.60
C LYS A 102 8.76 7.83 16.00
N LYS A 103 7.59 7.62 16.58
CA LYS A 103 7.17 6.30 17.06
C LYS A 103 6.41 5.50 16.00
N MET A 104 5.50 6.16 15.28
CA MET A 104 4.58 5.51 14.37
C MET A 104 4.86 5.80 12.89
N ASP A 105 5.73 6.77 12.60
CA ASP A 105 6.15 7.09 11.24
C ASP A 105 7.59 6.68 10.99
N VAL A 106 7.81 6.07 9.84
CA VAL A 106 9.17 5.77 9.38
C VAL A 106 9.98 7.06 9.22
N GLN A 107 11.21 7.06 9.70
CA GLN A 107 12.15 8.16 9.55
C GLN A 107 13.25 7.75 8.57
N PHE A 108 13.48 8.56 7.55
CA PHE A 108 14.50 8.30 6.55
C PHE A 108 15.80 9.03 6.88
N GLY A 109 16.92 8.44 6.53
CA GLY A 109 18.24 9.06 6.62
C GLY A 109 19.08 8.71 5.40
N GLU A 110 19.84 9.68 4.89
CA GLU A 110 20.74 9.46 3.77
C GLU A 110 21.77 8.37 4.09
N GLY A 111 21.92 7.42 3.17
CA GLY A 111 22.86 6.30 3.31
C GLY A 111 22.50 5.28 4.38
N LYS A 112 21.38 5.44 5.09
CA LYS A 112 20.89 4.46 6.08
C LYS A 112 19.93 3.51 5.41
N PRO A 113 20.14 2.17 5.52
CA PRO A 113 19.22 1.20 4.95
C PRO A 113 17.91 1.15 5.74
N LEU A 114 16.82 0.95 5.03
CA LEU A 114 15.49 0.69 5.56
C LEU A 114 14.95 -0.60 4.96
N SER A 115 14.03 -1.25 5.69
CA SER A 115 13.23 -2.33 5.12
C SER A 115 11.96 -1.78 4.51
N ILE A 116 11.67 -2.18 3.25
CA ILE A 116 10.47 -1.85 2.50
C ILE A 116 9.85 -3.13 1.95
N ALA A 117 8.52 -3.19 1.96
CA ALA A 117 7.74 -4.22 1.29
C ALA A 117 6.55 -3.59 0.55
N PHE A 118 5.93 -4.35 -0.34
CA PHE A 118 4.86 -3.86 -1.20
C PHE A 118 3.61 -4.69 -0.98
N ASN A 119 2.47 -4.03 -0.85
CA ASN A 119 1.15 -4.64 -0.83
C ASN A 119 0.39 -4.15 -2.07
N ILE A 120 -0.19 -5.06 -2.83
CA ILE A 120 -0.91 -4.74 -4.06
C ILE A 120 -2.27 -5.42 -4.04
N TRP A 121 -3.32 -4.65 -4.36
CA TRP A 121 -4.68 -5.14 -4.54
C TRP A 121 -5.09 -4.94 -6.00
N ASP A 122 -5.42 -6.03 -6.67
CA ASP A 122 -6.06 -6.02 -7.99
C ASP A 122 -7.58 -6.06 -7.80
N GLY A 123 -8.21 -4.89 -7.85
CA GLY A 123 -9.65 -4.76 -7.64
C GLY A 123 -10.47 -5.52 -8.66
N TYR A 124 -9.99 -5.62 -9.90
CA TYR A 124 -10.63 -6.39 -10.96
C TYR A 124 -10.70 -7.89 -10.64
N GLN A 125 -9.71 -8.43 -9.92
CA GLN A 125 -9.69 -9.81 -9.44
C GLN A 125 -10.42 -9.99 -8.10
N GLY A 126 -11.13 -8.97 -7.63
CA GLY A 126 -11.85 -8.99 -6.36
C GLY A 126 -10.95 -8.89 -5.13
N GLU A 127 -9.75 -8.37 -5.28
CA GLU A 127 -8.81 -8.21 -4.17
C GLU A 127 -9.16 -6.97 -3.35
N THR A 128 -9.39 -7.20 -2.07
CA THR A 128 -9.67 -6.18 -1.07
C THR A 128 -9.32 -6.69 0.33
N GLY A 129 -9.06 -5.78 1.26
CA GLY A 129 -8.74 -6.14 2.65
C GLY A 129 -7.53 -7.04 2.77
N THR A 130 -7.72 -8.26 3.25
CA THR A 130 -6.64 -9.24 3.42
C THR A 130 -6.32 -10.03 2.15
N LYS A 131 -7.18 -9.95 1.15
CA LYS A 131 -6.96 -10.59 -0.15
C LYS A 131 -6.13 -9.65 -1.03
N LYS A 132 -4.83 -9.91 -1.07
CA LYS A 132 -3.82 -9.08 -1.73
C LYS A 132 -2.54 -9.85 -1.97
N SER A 133 -1.66 -9.28 -2.78
CA SER A 133 -0.28 -9.75 -2.93
C SER A 133 0.65 -8.93 -2.04
N ILE A 134 1.53 -9.59 -1.30
CA ILE A 134 2.54 -8.97 -0.44
C ILE A 134 3.91 -9.49 -0.82
N SER A 135 4.88 -8.59 -0.98
CA SER A 135 6.28 -8.96 -1.16
C SER A 135 6.96 -9.31 0.17
N SER A 136 8.07 -10.01 0.09
CA SER A 136 9.02 -10.04 1.21
C SER A 136 9.66 -8.67 1.43
N TRP A 137 10.46 -8.54 2.49
CA TRP A 137 11.24 -7.34 2.75
C TRP A 137 12.38 -7.17 1.74
N PHE A 138 12.50 -5.94 1.22
CA PHE A 138 13.65 -5.46 0.46
C PHE A 138 14.38 -4.39 1.25
N GLU A 139 15.63 -4.14 0.90
CA GLU A 139 16.41 -3.04 1.45
C GLU A 139 16.27 -1.81 0.55
N LEU A 140 15.88 -0.69 1.15
CA LEU A 140 15.85 0.61 0.52
C LEU A 140 17.00 1.47 1.08
N ARG A 141 17.82 2.04 0.21
CA ARG A 141 18.83 3.03 0.56
C ARG A 141 18.58 4.33 -0.17
N LEU A 142 18.57 5.42 0.57
CA LEU A 142 18.53 6.74 -0.03
C LEU A 142 19.95 7.13 -0.44
N ALA A 143 20.07 7.66 -1.66
CA ALA A 143 21.33 8.23 -2.12
C ALA A 143 21.72 9.46 -1.27
N LYS A 144 23.03 9.69 -1.13
CA LYS A 144 23.56 10.91 -0.52
C LYS A 144 23.43 12.07 -1.50
#